data_64b3290cdae48424030aa1cd890fb412
#
_entry.id   64b3290cdae48424030aa1cd890fb412
#
_cell.length_a   1.000
_cell.length_b   1.000
_cell.length_c   1.000
_cell.angle_alpha   90.00
_cell.angle_beta   90.00
_cell.angle_gamma   90.00
#
_symmetry.space_group_name_H-M   'P 1'
#
loop_
_entity.id
_entity.type
_entity.pdbx_description
1 polymer ?
#
loop_
_entity_poly.entity_id
_entity_poly.type
_entity_poly.pdbx_seq_one_letter_code
_entity_poly.pdbx_strand_id
1 'polypeptide(L)'
;MDVVALGELLIDFTENGISSQGNPLFEANPGGAPCNVLAMLTKLGHKTAFIGKVGNDFFGKQLEDAIKEIGINVTGLRKDDKVHTTLALVHTYPDGDRDFSFYRNPGADMMLTEEEIPEELILETRIFHFGTLSMTHENVRRATKKAVAIAKQAGAIISFDPNIREPLWNSMDEAREQVLYGLGQCHILKISDNEIQWLTGKNDYTEAVKRIREKYDIPLILVSMGKEGSRAYYQDRMVEKAPFINENTIETTGAGDTFCACVLHYICKHGLENLTEKNLKEMLTYANAAASIITTRKGALRVMPRSEEIEALIAGYH
;
A
#
# COMPACT_ATOMS: atom_id res chain seq x y z
N MET A 1 -9.62 13.21 -9.81
CA MET A 1 -9.38 12.50 -8.52
C MET A 1 -8.11 13.02 -7.86
N ASP A 2 -8.02 13.00 -6.51
CA ASP A 2 -6.73 13.32 -5.87
C ASP A 2 -5.79 12.15 -6.00
N VAL A 3 -6.25 10.93 -5.69
CA VAL A 3 -5.45 9.71 -5.80
C VAL A 3 -6.25 8.59 -6.44
N VAL A 4 -5.67 7.93 -7.43
CA VAL A 4 -6.14 6.67 -8.00
C VAL A 4 -5.11 5.59 -7.68
N ALA A 5 -5.56 4.44 -7.18
CA ALA A 5 -4.69 3.30 -6.97
C ALA A 5 -5.14 2.08 -7.77
N LEU A 6 -4.17 1.32 -8.29
CA LEU A 6 -4.39 0.06 -8.98
C LEU A 6 -3.71 -1.07 -8.24
N GLY A 7 -4.44 -2.16 -8.05
CA GLY A 7 -3.88 -3.39 -7.49
C GLY A 7 -4.92 -4.38 -7.02
N GLU A 8 -4.57 -5.13 -5.98
CA GLU A 8 -5.41 -6.15 -5.38
C GLU A 8 -6.44 -5.58 -4.41
N LEU A 9 -7.57 -6.25 -4.37
CA LEU A 9 -8.59 -6.16 -3.33
C LEU A 9 -9.04 -7.58 -3.02
N LEU A 10 -8.89 -8.00 -1.77
CA LEU A 10 -9.01 -9.39 -1.35
C LEU A 10 -9.60 -9.52 0.06
N ILE A 11 -9.89 -10.74 0.48
CA ILE A 11 -10.29 -11.03 1.86
C ILE A 11 -9.09 -11.62 2.62
N ASP A 12 -8.74 -10.97 3.73
CA ASP A 12 -7.84 -11.50 4.74
C ASP A 12 -8.65 -12.23 5.82
N PHE A 13 -8.54 -13.55 5.87
CA PHE A 13 -9.10 -14.35 6.96
C PHE A 13 -8.13 -14.36 8.14
N THR A 14 -8.49 -13.69 9.22
CA THR A 14 -7.73 -13.70 10.48
C THR A 14 -8.40 -14.55 11.53
N GLU A 15 -7.62 -15.25 12.33
CA GLU A 15 -8.15 -16.07 13.41
C GLU A 15 -8.89 -15.22 14.44
N ASN A 16 -10.10 -15.64 14.81
CA ASN A 16 -10.96 -14.95 15.77
C ASN A 16 -11.58 -15.92 16.80
N GLY A 17 -10.73 -16.74 17.41
CA GLY A 17 -11.10 -17.65 18.48
C GLY A 17 -11.51 -19.05 18.01
N ILE A 18 -12.17 -19.78 18.91
CA ILE A 18 -12.58 -21.18 18.73
C ILE A 18 -14.10 -21.29 18.92
N SER A 19 -14.77 -22.02 18.05
CA SER A 19 -16.20 -22.28 18.16
C SER A 19 -16.52 -23.24 19.32
N SER A 20 -17.81 -23.35 19.71
CA SER A 20 -18.27 -24.33 20.70
C SER A 20 -18.02 -25.79 20.31
N GLN A 21 -17.73 -26.06 19.04
CA GLN A 21 -17.39 -27.40 18.52
C GLN A 21 -15.87 -27.65 18.45
N GLY A 22 -15.04 -26.69 18.91
CA GLY A 22 -13.58 -26.80 18.87
C GLY A 22 -12.95 -26.41 17.52
N ASN A 23 -13.72 -25.87 16.57
CA ASN A 23 -13.19 -25.43 15.29
C ASN A 23 -12.67 -24.00 15.35
N PRO A 24 -11.56 -23.65 14.65
CA PRO A 24 -11.10 -22.26 14.52
C PRO A 24 -12.17 -21.40 13.83
N LEU A 25 -12.35 -20.20 14.34
CA LEU A 25 -13.20 -19.16 13.73
C LEU A 25 -12.30 -18.16 13.01
N PHE A 26 -12.75 -17.70 11.85
CA PHE A 26 -12.05 -16.70 11.07
C PHE A 26 -12.95 -15.51 10.81
N GLU A 27 -12.39 -14.31 10.92
CA GLU A 27 -13.01 -13.08 10.50
C GLU A 27 -12.57 -12.73 9.09
N ALA A 28 -13.54 -12.48 8.21
CA ALA A 28 -13.29 -12.12 6.81
C ALA A 28 -13.08 -10.60 6.69
N ASN A 29 -11.85 -10.16 6.73
CA ASN A 29 -11.49 -8.74 6.69
C ASN A 29 -11.25 -8.29 5.25
N PRO A 30 -11.91 -7.23 4.77
CA PRO A 30 -11.54 -6.58 3.52
C PRO A 30 -10.12 -6.02 3.61
N GLY A 31 -9.27 -6.34 2.63
CA GLY A 31 -7.86 -5.96 2.58
C GLY A 31 -7.37 -5.74 1.16
N GLY A 32 -6.08 -5.49 1.04
CA GLY A 32 -5.38 -5.14 -0.18
C GLY A 32 -4.66 -3.81 -0.01
N ALA A 33 -3.34 -3.80 -0.19
CA ALA A 33 -2.50 -2.65 0.11
C ALA A 33 -2.97 -1.36 -0.61
N PRO A 34 -3.29 -1.37 -1.92
CA PRO A 34 -3.77 -0.16 -2.59
C PRO A 34 -5.08 0.38 -1.98
N CYS A 35 -5.99 -0.50 -1.59
CA CYS A 35 -7.24 -0.09 -0.97
C CYS A 35 -7.04 0.43 0.47
N ASN A 36 -6.08 -0.10 1.22
CA ASN A 36 -5.69 0.43 2.53
C ASN A 36 -5.15 1.86 2.40
N VAL A 37 -4.28 2.12 1.41
CA VAL A 37 -3.79 3.48 1.10
C VAL A 37 -4.97 4.42 0.77
N LEU A 38 -5.89 3.98 -0.10
CA LEU A 38 -7.06 4.79 -0.47
C LEU A 38 -8.01 5.02 0.71
N ALA A 39 -8.23 4.02 1.57
CA ALA A 39 -9.09 4.14 2.74
C ALA A 39 -8.57 5.21 3.70
N MET A 40 -7.27 5.21 3.98
CA MET A 40 -6.65 6.24 4.81
C MET A 40 -6.76 7.63 4.17
N LEU A 41 -6.49 7.75 2.87
CA LEU A 41 -6.61 9.01 2.14
C LEU A 41 -8.06 9.53 2.13
N THR A 42 -9.04 8.66 1.93
CA THR A 42 -10.46 9.02 2.00
C THR A 42 -10.84 9.50 3.40
N LYS A 43 -10.32 8.83 4.44
CA LYS A 43 -10.50 9.24 5.83
C LYS A 43 -9.92 10.63 6.13
N LEU A 44 -8.85 11.01 5.41
CA LEU A 44 -8.23 12.33 5.46
C LEU A 44 -8.87 13.36 4.51
N GLY A 45 -10.02 13.03 3.90
CA GLY A 45 -10.83 13.95 3.10
C GLY A 45 -10.46 14.07 1.61
N HIS A 46 -9.64 13.15 1.08
CA HIS A 46 -9.30 13.13 -0.35
C HIS A 46 -10.33 12.37 -1.19
N LYS A 47 -10.47 12.77 -2.45
CA LYS A 47 -11.24 12.06 -3.47
C LYS A 47 -10.39 10.93 -4.06
N THR A 48 -10.77 9.71 -3.77
CA THR A 48 -10.01 8.52 -4.14
C THR A 48 -10.78 7.60 -5.07
N ALA A 49 -10.07 6.81 -5.90
CA ALA A 49 -10.68 5.81 -6.75
C ALA A 49 -9.80 4.56 -6.85
N PHE A 50 -10.42 3.40 -6.95
CA PHE A 50 -9.76 2.12 -7.05
C PHE A 50 -9.93 1.50 -8.44
N ILE A 51 -8.84 0.95 -8.99
CA ILE A 51 -8.81 0.14 -10.20
C ILE A 51 -8.34 -1.26 -9.82
N GLY A 52 -9.15 -2.26 -10.11
CA GLY A 52 -8.83 -3.65 -9.83
C GLY A 52 -9.95 -4.59 -10.25
N LYS A 53 -9.82 -5.87 -9.88
CA LYS A 53 -10.80 -6.89 -10.23
C LYS A 53 -11.02 -7.85 -9.08
N VAL A 54 -12.29 -8.22 -8.86
CA VAL A 54 -12.73 -9.22 -7.88
C VAL A 54 -13.61 -10.25 -8.56
N GLY A 55 -13.85 -11.39 -7.94
CA GLY A 55 -14.81 -12.37 -8.46
C GLY A 55 -16.24 -11.84 -8.41
N ASN A 56 -17.08 -12.30 -9.33
CA ASN A 56 -18.53 -12.10 -9.26
C ASN A 56 -19.14 -13.11 -8.28
N ASP A 57 -18.70 -13.03 -7.00
CA ASP A 57 -19.04 -13.95 -5.94
C ASP A 57 -19.40 -13.19 -4.64
N PHE A 58 -19.68 -13.96 -3.57
CA PHE A 58 -20.06 -13.40 -2.27
C PHE A 58 -18.99 -12.43 -1.73
N PHE A 59 -17.72 -12.81 -1.80
CA PHE A 59 -16.62 -11.99 -1.29
C PHE A 59 -16.33 -10.78 -2.16
N GLY A 60 -16.45 -10.91 -3.49
CA GLY A 60 -16.34 -9.78 -4.40
C GLY A 60 -17.39 -8.71 -4.14
N LYS A 61 -18.63 -9.13 -3.83
CA LYS A 61 -19.68 -8.20 -3.41
C LYS A 61 -19.37 -7.54 -2.07
N GLN A 62 -18.95 -8.32 -1.07
CA GLN A 62 -18.57 -7.80 0.25
C GLN A 62 -17.47 -6.75 0.14
N LEU A 63 -16.47 -6.99 -0.69
CA LEU A 63 -15.35 -6.08 -0.94
C LEU A 63 -15.81 -4.79 -1.62
N GLU A 64 -16.63 -4.90 -2.68
CA GLU A 64 -17.21 -3.74 -3.35
C GLU A 64 -18.02 -2.87 -2.39
N ASP A 65 -18.89 -3.48 -1.58
CA ASP A 65 -19.71 -2.78 -0.58
C ASP A 65 -18.80 -2.09 0.46
N ALA A 66 -17.76 -2.77 0.96
CA ALA A 66 -16.85 -2.23 1.95
C ALA A 66 -16.10 -0.97 1.48
N ILE A 67 -15.56 -0.98 0.25
CA ILE A 67 -14.85 0.20 -0.27
C ILE A 67 -15.80 1.34 -0.64
N LYS A 68 -17.05 1.02 -1.08
CA LYS A 68 -18.10 2.03 -1.29
C LYS A 68 -18.52 2.72 0.02
N GLU A 69 -18.71 1.95 1.09
CA GLU A 69 -19.07 2.48 2.44
C GLU A 69 -18.02 3.49 2.94
N ILE A 70 -16.74 3.27 2.64
CA ILE A 70 -15.64 4.17 3.00
C ILE A 70 -15.67 5.45 2.15
N GLY A 71 -16.27 5.42 0.97
CA GLY A 71 -16.33 6.53 0.03
C GLY A 71 -15.30 6.49 -1.10
N ILE A 72 -14.64 5.34 -1.30
CA ILE A 72 -13.76 5.13 -2.44
C ILE A 72 -14.60 4.95 -3.71
N ASN A 73 -14.26 5.67 -4.78
CA ASN A 73 -14.91 5.50 -6.08
C ASN A 73 -14.55 4.13 -6.68
N VAL A 74 -15.56 3.35 -7.02
CA VAL A 74 -15.45 1.96 -7.52
C VAL A 74 -15.70 1.84 -9.03
N THR A 75 -15.76 2.93 -9.79
CA THR A 75 -16.01 2.86 -11.24
C THR A 75 -14.93 2.09 -12.00
N GLY A 76 -13.73 1.96 -11.40
CA GLY A 76 -12.63 1.15 -11.90
C GLY A 76 -12.62 -0.30 -11.42
N LEU A 77 -13.54 -0.70 -10.54
CA LEU A 77 -13.62 -2.09 -10.07
C LEU A 77 -14.35 -2.96 -11.10
N ARG A 78 -13.71 -4.04 -11.53
CA ARG A 78 -14.26 -5.04 -12.45
C ARG A 78 -14.64 -6.31 -11.71
N LYS A 79 -15.53 -7.11 -12.31
CA LYS A 79 -15.93 -8.43 -11.81
C LYS A 79 -15.55 -9.51 -12.80
N ASP A 80 -15.06 -10.63 -12.29
CA ASP A 80 -14.77 -11.81 -13.08
C ASP A 80 -15.83 -12.88 -12.83
N ASP A 81 -16.46 -13.37 -13.91
CA ASP A 81 -17.53 -14.41 -13.80
C ASP A 81 -16.97 -15.83 -13.70
N LYS A 82 -15.66 -16.02 -13.89
CA LYS A 82 -15.02 -17.33 -13.96
C LYS A 82 -14.02 -17.58 -12.85
N VAL A 83 -13.35 -16.53 -12.39
CA VAL A 83 -12.29 -16.61 -11.40
C VAL A 83 -12.75 -15.97 -10.09
N HIS A 84 -12.57 -16.71 -9.00
CA HIS A 84 -13.03 -16.27 -7.67
C HIS A 84 -12.16 -15.14 -7.09
N THR A 85 -12.77 -14.41 -6.18
CA THR A 85 -12.08 -13.41 -5.35
C THR A 85 -10.90 -14.05 -4.62
N THR A 86 -9.78 -13.40 -4.62
CA THR A 86 -8.57 -13.81 -3.88
C THR A 86 -8.83 -13.81 -2.38
N LEU A 87 -8.39 -14.88 -1.73
CA LEU A 87 -8.44 -15.04 -0.27
C LEU A 87 -7.02 -15.22 0.25
N ALA A 88 -6.73 -14.64 1.41
CA ALA A 88 -5.52 -14.90 2.19
C ALA A 88 -5.92 -15.37 3.59
N LEU A 89 -5.36 -16.48 4.04
CA LEU A 89 -5.45 -16.90 5.43
C LEU A 89 -4.21 -16.39 6.17
N VAL A 90 -4.44 -15.65 7.22
CA VAL A 90 -3.39 -15.13 8.08
C VAL A 90 -3.33 -15.98 9.34
N HIS A 91 -2.25 -16.73 9.48
CA HIS A 91 -1.95 -17.47 10.69
C HIS A 91 -0.95 -16.67 11.54
N THR A 92 -1.29 -16.44 12.81
CA THR A 92 -0.42 -15.76 13.75
C THR A 92 0.15 -16.78 14.71
N TYR A 93 1.48 -16.89 14.78
CA TYR A 93 2.18 -17.76 15.71
C TYR A 93 2.22 -17.17 17.14
N PRO A 94 2.44 -17.99 18.18
CA PRO A 94 2.49 -17.53 19.57
C PRO A 94 3.58 -16.48 19.86
N ASP A 95 4.63 -16.43 19.05
CA ASP A 95 5.72 -15.44 19.10
C ASP A 95 5.38 -14.12 18.43
N GLY A 96 4.18 -14.04 17.78
CA GLY A 96 3.69 -12.86 17.05
C GLY A 96 4.10 -12.81 15.58
N ASP A 97 4.84 -13.82 15.10
CA ASP A 97 5.14 -13.96 13.67
C ASP A 97 3.89 -14.41 12.89
N ARG A 98 3.90 -14.19 11.58
CA ARG A 98 2.75 -14.45 10.72
C ARG A 98 3.15 -15.24 9.49
N ASP A 99 2.28 -16.17 9.14
CA ASP A 99 2.32 -16.89 7.88
C ASP A 99 1.05 -16.60 7.07
N PHE A 100 1.20 -16.57 5.74
CA PHE A 100 0.11 -16.28 4.82
C PHE A 100 -0.07 -17.43 3.85
N SER A 101 -1.28 -17.99 3.83
CA SER A 101 -1.68 -18.95 2.80
C SER A 101 -2.61 -18.26 1.81
N PHE A 102 -2.14 -18.09 0.57
CA PHE A 102 -2.92 -17.42 -0.47
C PHE A 102 -3.70 -18.41 -1.33
N TYR A 103 -4.98 -18.17 -1.47
CA TYR A 103 -5.87 -18.83 -2.43
C TYR A 103 -6.03 -17.90 -3.63
N ARG A 104 -5.00 -17.88 -4.48
CA ARG A 104 -4.81 -16.95 -5.60
C ARG A 104 -4.14 -17.66 -6.81
N ASN A 105 -4.73 -18.79 -7.25
CA ASN A 105 -4.15 -19.58 -8.35
C ASN A 105 -5.21 -20.06 -9.37
N PRO A 106 -5.69 -19.14 -10.27
CA PRO A 106 -5.56 -17.70 -10.20
C PRO A 106 -6.57 -17.07 -9.25
N GLY A 107 -6.32 -15.85 -8.80
CA GLY A 107 -7.31 -14.97 -8.19
C GLY A 107 -7.86 -13.97 -9.21
N ALA A 108 -9.07 -13.46 -9.01
CA ALA A 108 -9.72 -12.54 -9.95
C ALA A 108 -8.91 -11.26 -10.18
N ASP A 109 -8.19 -10.78 -9.16
CA ASP A 109 -7.31 -9.61 -9.25
C ASP A 109 -6.18 -9.77 -10.29
N MET A 110 -5.74 -11.02 -10.54
CA MET A 110 -4.74 -11.34 -11.57
C MET A 110 -5.30 -11.24 -12.99
N MET A 111 -6.62 -11.27 -13.15
CA MET A 111 -7.31 -11.33 -14.46
C MET A 111 -7.69 -9.96 -15.03
N LEU A 112 -7.32 -8.86 -14.38
CA LEU A 112 -7.52 -7.53 -14.94
C LEU A 112 -6.74 -7.38 -16.24
N THR A 113 -7.41 -6.92 -17.32
CA THR A 113 -6.81 -6.75 -18.64
C THR A 113 -6.60 -5.28 -19.01
N GLU A 114 -5.83 -5.04 -20.05
CA GLU A 114 -5.54 -3.68 -20.55
C GLU A 114 -6.81 -2.97 -21.06
N GLU A 115 -7.76 -3.70 -21.61
CA GLU A 115 -9.03 -3.18 -22.14
C GLU A 115 -9.98 -2.75 -21.02
N GLU A 116 -9.81 -3.29 -19.82
CA GLU A 116 -10.64 -2.97 -18.65
C GLU A 116 -10.18 -1.72 -17.89
N ILE A 117 -9.03 -1.15 -18.27
CA ILE A 117 -8.49 0.05 -17.62
C ILE A 117 -9.35 1.27 -17.96
N PRO A 118 -9.93 1.96 -16.95
CA PRO A 118 -10.73 3.16 -17.14
C PRO A 118 -9.81 4.38 -17.34
N GLU A 119 -9.40 4.65 -18.57
CA GLU A 119 -8.42 5.69 -18.90
C GLU A 119 -8.84 7.08 -18.40
N GLU A 120 -10.12 7.42 -18.52
CA GLU A 120 -10.68 8.70 -18.07
C GLU A 120 -10.45 8.95 -16.57
N LEU A 121 -10.53 7.89 -15.75
CA LEU A 121 -10.30 7.98 -14.32
C LEU A 121 -8.85 8.33 -13.99
N ILE A 122 -7.91 7.83 -14.79
CA ILE A 122 -6.47 8.05 -14.64
C ILE A 122 -6.06 9.43 -15.15
N LEU A 123 -6.60 9.87 -16.29
CA LEU A 123 -6.26 11.15 -16.91
C LEU A 123 -6.55 12.35 -16.00
N GLU A 124 -7.51 12.23 -15.07
CA GLU A 124 -7.89 13.29 -14.14
C GLU A 124 -7.25 13.18 -12.76
N THR A 125 -6.33 12.20 -12.55
CA THR A 125 -5.74 12.00 -11.22
C THR A 125 -4.51 12.87 -10.99
N ARG A 126 -4.31 13.32 -9.75
CA ARG A 126 -3.09 14.03 -9.35
C ARG A 126 -1.97 13.06 -8.98
N ILE A 127 -2.31 11.95 -8.32
CA ILE A 127 -1.37 10.89 -7.92
C ILE A 127 -1.92 9.54 -8.37
N PHE A 128 -1.09 8.75 -9.04
CA PHE A 128 -1.37 7.35 -9.35
C PHE A 128 -0.48 6.45 -8.50
N HIS A 129 -1.09 5.55 -7.73
CA HIS A 129 -0.40 4.65 -6.82
C HIS A 129 -0.54 3.19 -7.24
N PHE A 130 0.54 2.42 -7.16
CA PHE A 130 0.54 0.98 -7.41
C PHE A 130 1.62 0.25 -6.61
N GLY A 131 1.47 -1.07 -6.51
CA GLY A 131 2.43 -1.99 -5.90
C GLY A 131 2.76 -3.16 -6.81
N THR A 132 3.53 -4.14 -6.29
CA THR A 132 3.98 -5.26 -7.11
C THR A 132 3.01 -6.43 -7.19
N LEU A 133 1.99 -6.54 -6.33
CA LEU A 133 1.01 -7.62 -6.42
C LEU A 133 0.24 -7.59 -7.75
N SER A 134 -0.01 -6.41 -8.30
CA SER A 134 -0.58 -6.24 -9.64
C SER A 134 0.42 -6.51 -10.77
N MET A 135 1.60 -7.05 -10.46
CA MET A 135 2.62 -7.38 -11.46
C MET A 135 3.04 -8.86 -11.43
N THR A 136 2.38 -9.67 -10.59
CA THR A 136 2.69 -11.09 -10.39
C THR A 136 2.18 -12.00 -11.52
N HIS A 137 1.24 -11.53 -12.36
CA HIS A 137 0.68 -12.29 -13.48
C HIS A 137 0.64 -11.43 -14.74
N GLU A 138 0.80 -12.04 -15.90
CA GLU A 138 0.96 -11.33 -17.19
C GLU A 138 -0.20 -10.38 -17.50
N ASN A 139 -1.45 -10.80 -17.31
CA ASN A 139 -2.62 -9.96 -17.62
C ASN A 139 -2.62 -8.67 -16.80
N VAL A 140 -2.62 -8.78 -15.49
CA VAL A 140 -2.65 -7.61 -14.60
C VAL A 140 -1.36 -6.79 -14.68
N ARG A 141 -0.22 -7.44 -14.99
CA ARG A 141 1.06 -6.75 -15.24
C ARG A 141 0.96 -5.81 -16.44
N ARG A 142 0.38 -6.29 -17.56
CA ARG A 142 0.17 -5.44 -18.75
C ARG A 142 -0.82 -4.33 -18.45
N ALA A 143 -1.93 -4.64 -17.78
CA ALA A 143 -2.90 -3.63 -17.36
C ALA A 143 -2.27 -2.56 -16.47
N THR A 144 -1.45 -2.95 -15.49
CA THR A 144 -0.71 -2.03 -14.61
C THR A 144 0.25 -1.14 -15.41
N LYS A 145 1.04 -1.74 -16.32
CA LYS A 145 1.98 -0.98 -17.17
C LYS A 145 1.25 0.02 -18.06
N LYS A 146 0.10 -0.35 -18.66
CA LYS A 146 -0.75 0.56 -19.43
C LYS A 146 -1.25 1.71 -18.55
N ALA A 147 -1.78 1.42 -17.37
CA ALA A 147 -2.29 2.44 -16.46
C ALA A 147 -1.20 3.43 -16.01
N VAL A 148 0.00 2.93 -15.68
CA VAL A 148 1.17 3.78 -15.36
C VAL A 148 1.56 4.67 -16.54
N ALA A 149 1.56 4.14 -17.76
CA ALA A 149 1.89 4.93 -18.96
C ALA A 149 0.89 6.06 -19.17
N ILE A 150 -0.42 5.80 -19.03
CA ILE A 150 -1.48 6.81 -19.13
C ILE A 150 -1.29 7.88 -18.05
N ALA A 151 -1.07 7.49 -16.80
CA ALA A 151 -0.87 8.41 -15.68
C ALA A 151 0.34 9.33 -15.92
N LYS A 152 1.45 8.78 -16.40
CA LYS A 152 2.64 9.58 -16.76
C LYS A 152 2.37 10.57 -17.89
N GLN A 153 1.67 10.14 -18.94
CA GLN A 153 1.30 11.03 -20.06
C GLN A 153 0.38 12.16 -19.60
N ALA A 154 -0.49 11.89 -18.62
CA ALA A 154 -1.34 12.90 -17.99
C ALA A 154 -0.61 13.84 -17.02
N GLY A 155 0.68 13.62 -16.74
CA GLY A 155 1.47 14.41 -15.79
C GLY A 155 1.17 14.11 -14.33
N ALA A 156 0.55 12.97 -14.01
CA ALA A 156 0.31 12.56 -12.65
C ALA A 156 1.62 12.20 -11.92
N ILE A 157 1.67 12.46 -10.62
CA ILE A 157 2.73 11.96 -9.76
C ILE A 157 2.55 10.45 -9.59
N ILE A 158 3.58 9.67 -9.89
CA ILE A 158 3.55 8.21 -9.73
C ILE A 158 4.12 7.85 -8.37
N SER A 159 3.31 7.17 -7.54
CA SER A 159 3.71 6.60 -6.26
C SER A 159 3.82 5.08 -6.36
N PHE A 160 4.90 4.54 -5.87
CA PHE A 160 5.18 3.12 -5.90
C PHE A 160 5.58 2.60 -4.51
N ASP A 161 4.94 1.51 -4.09
CA ASP A 161 5.33 0.69 -2.94
C ASP A 161 5.54 -0.75 -3.42
N PRO A 162 6.76 -1.29 -3.45
CA PRO A 162 7.00 -2.67 -3.87
C PRO A 162 6.10 -3.66 -3.13
N ASN A 163 6.04 -3.55 -1.82
CA ASN A 163 5.18 -4.37 -0.96
C ASN A 163 5.23 -5.86 -1.34
N ILE A 164 6.44 -6.39 -1.41
CA ILE A 164 6.73 -7.72 -1.94
C ILE A 164 6.11 -8.79 -1.03
N ARG A 165 5.46 -9.78 -1.67
CA ARG A 165 4.99 -11.00 -1.03
C ARG A 165 5.65 -12.17 -1.75
N GLU A 166 6.78 -12.63 -1.21
CA GLU A 166 7.61 -13.69 -1.83
C GLU A 166 6.81 -14.91 -2.29
N PRO A 167 5.85 -15.46 -1.49
CA PRO A 167 5.08 -16.63 -1.90
C PRO A 167 4.20 -16.46 -3.14
N LEU A 168 3.99 -15.22 -3.61
CA LEU A 168 3.16 -14.91 -4.78
C LEU A 168 3.96 -14.79 -6.09
N TRP A 169 5.26 -14.98 -6.03
CA TRP A 169 6.14 -14.89 -7.18
C TRP A 169 6.64 -16.26 -7.63
N ASN A 170 6.77 -16.47 -8.95
CA ASN A 170 7.39 -17.68 -9.48
C ASN A 170 8.89 -17.75 -9.16
N SER A 171 9.53 -16.57 -9.05
CA SER A 171 10.92 -16.42 -8.62
C SER A 171 11.19 -15.00 -8.09
N MET A 172 12.18 -14.86 -7.23
CA MET A 172 12.61 -13.55 -6.76
C MET A 172 13.32 -12.73 -7.83
N ASP A 173 13.80 -13.36 -8.89
CA ASP A 173 14.34 -12.65 -10.07
C ASP A 173 13.21 -11.96 -10.85
N GLU A 174 12.05 -12.64 -11.03
CA GLU A 174 10.87 -12.03 -11.62
C GLU A 174 10.36 -10.86 -10.76
N ALA A 175 10.29 -11.04 -9.44
CA ALA A 175 9.94 -9.97 -8.51
C ALA A 175 10.88 -8.76 -8.67
N ARG A 176 12.18 -9.01 -8.70
CA ARG A 176 13.22 -7.98 -8.89
C ARG A 176 13.02 -7.21 -10.20
N GLU A 177 12.76 -7.89 -11.29
CA GLU A 177 12.50 -7.25 -12.59
C GLU A 177 11.34 -6.26 -12.52
N GLN A 178 10.23 -6.65 -11.86
CA GLN A 178 9.05 -5.79 -11.75
C GLN A 178 9.28 -4.64 -10.73
N VAL A 179 10.04 -4.86 -9.67
CA VAL A 179 10.47 -3.76 -8.77
C VAL A 179 11.31 -2.75 -9.55
N LEU A 180 12.30 -3.20 -10.34
CA LEU A 180 13.14 -2.31 -11.16
C LEU A 180 12.31 -1.53 -12.18
N TYR A 181 11.27 -2.15 -12.77
CA TYR A 181 10.31 -1.43 -13.59
C TYR A 181 9.64 -0.29 -12.79
N GLY A 182 9.10 -0.59 -11.60
CA GLY A 182 8.44 0.39 -10.74
C GLY A 182 9.37 1.57 -10.38
N LEU A 183 10.63 1.30 -10.04
CA LEU A 183 11.64 2.33 -9.78
C LEU A 183 11.86 3.26 -10.98
N GLY A 184 11.83 2.72 -12.20
CA GLY A 184 11.97 3.52 -13.43
C GLY A 184 10.74 4.37 -13.77
N GLN A 185 9.63 4.19 -13.06
CA GLN A 185 8.40 4.93 -13.33
C GLN A 185 8.04 5.94 -12.24
N CYS A 186 8.44 5.71 -10.98
CA CYS A 186 7.91 6.45 -9.84
C CYS A 186 8.63 7.77 -9.58
N HIS A 187 7.87 8.70 -9.00
CA HIS A 187 8.35 9.96 -8.43
C HIS A 187 8.44 9.88 -6.90
N ILE A 188 7.63 9.01 -6.29
CA ILE A 188 7.61 8.70 -4.87
C ILE A 188 7.79 7.19 -4.72
N LEU A 189 8.86 6.79 -4.06
CA LEU A 189 9.11 5.41 -3.65
C LEU A 189 8.91 5.31 -2.13
N LYS A 190 7.99 4.46 -1.68
CA LYS A 190 8.01 3.96 -0.31
C LYS A 190 8.53 2.52 -0.37
N ILE A 191 9.50 2.19 0.44
CA ILE A 191 10.13 0.86 0.49
C ILE A 191 10.45 0.51 1.95
N SER A 192 10.28 -0.76 2.33
CA SER A 192 10.68 -1.22 3.66
C SER A 192 12.19 -1.46 3.77
N ASP A 193 12.68 -1.54 5.00
CA ASP A 193 14.05 -1.88 5.35
C ASP A 193 14.52 -3.19 4.71
N ASN A 194 13.73 -4.25 4.85
CA ASN A 194 14.05 -5.56 4.28
C ASN A 194 14.07 -5.52 2.73
N GLU A 195 13.11 -4.83 2.13
CA GLU A 195 13.02 -4.72 0.67
C GLU A 195 14.20 -3.94 0.07
N ILE A 196 14.59 -2.82 0.69
CA ILE A 196 15.71 -2.03 0.17
C ILE A 196 17.05 -2.77 0.34
N GLN A 197 17.21 -3.52 1.43
CA GLN A 197 18.39 -4.37 1.64
C GLN A 197 18.44 -5.51 0.62
N TRP A 198 17.34 -6.22 0.41
CA TRP A 198 17.22 -7.26 -0.62
C TRP A 198 17.52 -6.72 -2.02
N LEU A 199 16.97 -5.55 -2.34
CA LEU A 199 17.09 -4.93 -3.66
C LEU A 199 18.53 -4.50 -3.98
N THR A 200 19.21 -3.91 -3.00
CA THR A 200 20.51 -3.24 -3.19
C THR A 200 21.70 -4.04 -2.69
N GLY A 201 21.48 -4.99 -1.78
CA GLY A 201 22.53 -5.70 -1.07
C GLY A 201 23.28 -4.84 -0.05
N LYS A 202 22.70 -3.70 0.36
CA LYS A 202 23.29 -2.74 1.30
C LYS A 202 22.55 -2.72 2.61
N ASN A 203 23.26 -2.76 3.74
CA ASN A 203 22.69 -2.63 5.08
C ASN A 203 22.49 -1.15 5.49
N ASP A 204 23.36 -0.27 5.02
CA ASP A 204 23.18 1.18 5.24
C ASP A 204 22.16 1.73 4.25
N TYR A 205 21.10 2.33 4.76
CA TYR A 205 19.99 2.84 3.95
C TYR A 205 20.38 4.04 3.08
N THR A 206 21.35 4.86 3.52
CA THR A 206 21.83 6.00 2.71
C THR A 206 22.65 5.51 1.52
N GLU A 207 23.50 4.49 1.71
CA GLU A 207 24.20 3.84 0.60
C GLU A 207 23.22 3.12 -0.33
N ALA A 208 22.19 2.47 0.23
CA ALA A 208 21.16 1.80 -0.55
C ALA A 208 20.38 2.80 -1.44
N VAL A 209 19.96 3.92 -0.87
CA VAL A 209 19.27 4.99 -1.62
C VAL A 209 20.18 5.59 -2.69
N LYS A 210 21.46 5.83 -2.37
CA LYS A 210 22.44 6.30 -3.35
C LYS A 210 22.56 5.35 -4.53
N ARG A 211 22.63 4.03 -4.27
CA ARG A 211 22.68 3.02 -5.32
C ARG A 211 21.42 2.96 -6.20
N ILE A 212 20.25 3.22 -5.62
CA ILE A 212 19.00 3.36 -6.39
C ILE A 212 19.09 4.61 -7.29
N ARG A 213 19.50 5.75 -6.72
CA ARG A 213 19.60 7.03 -7.45
C ARG A 213 20.69 7.07 -8.52
N GLU A 214 21.67 6.20 -8.47
CA GLU A 214 22.64 6.04 -9.57
C GLU A 214 21.97 5.62 -10.90
N LYS A 215 20.79 5.01 -10.85
CA LYS A 215 20.08 4.47 -12.01
C LYS A 215 18.70 5.09 -12.23
N TYR A 216 18.07 5.61 -11.19
CA TYR A 216 16.68 6.06 -11.21
C TYR A 216 16.57 7.45 -10.59
N ASP A 217 15.98 8.38 -11.33
CA ASP A 217 15.71 9.72 -10.84
C ASP A 217 14.39 9.73 -10.06
N ILE A 218 14.47 9.40 -8.75
CA ILE A 218 13.33 9.36 -7.85
C ILE A 218 13.43 10.53 -6.88
N PRO A 219 12.59 11.56 -7.01
CA PRO A 219 12.65 12.76 -6.17
C PRO A 219 12.51 12.48 -4.68
N LEU A 220 11.54 11.62 -4.29
CA LEU A 220 11.26 11.31 -2.90
C LEU A 220 11.33 9.80 -2.66
N ILE A 221 12.26 9.38 -1.79
CA ILE A 221 12.39 7.99 -1.33
C ILE A 221 12.14 7.95 0.17
N LEU A 222 11.26 7.06 0.59
CA LEU A 222 10.89 6.82 1.97
C LEU A 222 11.28 5.39 2.34
N VAL A 223 12.04 5.25 3.42
CA VAL A 223 12.39 3.94 4.00
C VAL A 223 11.64 3.79 5.31
N SER A 224 10.71 2.83 5.37
CA SER A 224 10.01 2.46 6.61
C SER A 224 10.79 1.34 7.31
N MET A 225 11.09 1.53 8.61
CA MET A 225 11.99 0.68 9.38
C MET A 225 11.27 0.07 10.61
N GLY A 226 9.96 -0.12 10.51
CA GLY A 226 9.14 -0.68 11.56
C GLY A 226 9.33 0.02 12.92
N LYS A 227 9.83 -0.71 13.92
CA LYS A 227 10.08 -0.19 15.28
C LYS A 227 11.24 0.81 15.36
N GLU A 228 12.01 0.98 14.30
CA GLU A 228 13.10 1.97 14.23
C GLU A 228 12.65 3.30 13.63
N GLY A 229 11.40 3.39 13.13
CA GLY A 229 10.83 4.60 12.58
C GLY A 229 10.93 4.70 11.07
N SER A 230 11.33 5.86 10.55
CA SER A 230 11.35 6.07 9.10
C SER A 230 12.37 7.12 8.67
N ARG A 231 12.83 7.02 7.42
CA ARG A 231 13.69 8.00 6.76
C ARG A 231 13.04 8.52 5.48
N ALA A 232 13.22 9.81 5.22
CA ALA A 232 12.88 10.43 3.94
C ALA A 232 14.15 10.99 3.30
N TYR A 233 14.33 10.70 2.01
CA TYR A 233 15.40 11.21 1.19
C TYR A 233 14.79 12.03 0.06
N TYR A 234 15.10 13.33 0.04
CA TYR A 234 14.63 14.25 -0.98
C TYR A 234 15.78 15.13 -1.45
N GLN A 235 16.15 15.05 -2.74
CA GLN A 235 17.38 15.67 -3.23
C GLN A 235 18.59 15.28 -2.34
N ASP A 236 19.36 16.25 -1.86
CA ASP A 236 20.54 16.04 -0.99
C ASP A 236 20.16 15.96 0.50
N ARG A 237 18.88 16.06 0.84
CA ARG A 237 18.38 16.03 2.22
C ARG A 237 18.02 14.64 2.65
N MET A 238 18.39 14.30 3.86
CA MET A 238 17.90 13.12 4.58
C MET A 238 17.33 13.55 5.93
N VAL A 239 16.15 13.05 6.23
CA VAL A 239 15.49 13.26 7.52
C VAL A 239 15.11 11.89 8.08
N GLU A 240 15.41 11.68 9.35
CA GLU A 240 15.00 10.52 10.12
C GLU A 240 14.03 10.94 11.22
N LYS A 241 13.02 10.11 11.46
CA LYS A 241 12.07 10.28 12.56
C LYS A 241 11.89 8.98 13.29
N ALA A 242 12.00 9.06 14.61
CA ALA A 242 11.71 7.95 15.52
C ALA A 242 10.23 7.50 15.37
N PRO A 243 9.92 6.25 15.68
CA PRO A 243 8.55 5.75 15.70
C PRO A 243 7.77 6.33 16.89
N PHE A 244 6.45 6.27 16.81
CA PHE A 244 5.60 6.38 17.99
C PHE A 244 5.37 4.96 18.52
N ILE A 245 6.05 4.60 19.60
CA ILE A 245 5.92 3.26 20.19
C ILE A 245 4.59 3.20 20.94
N ASN A 246 3.79 2.17 20.66
CA ASN A 246 2.54 1.92 21.33
C ASN A 246 2.55 0.54 21.99
N GLU A 247 2.42 0.51 23.32
CA GLU A 247 2.41 -0.74 24.10
C GLU A 247 1.18 -1.61 23.81
N ASN A 248 0.11 -1.01 23.26
CA ASN A 248 -1.13 -1.70 22.90
C ASN A 248 -1.13 -2.23 21.45
N THR A 249 0.03 -2.41 20.85
CA THR A 249 0.13 -2.99 19.51
C THR A 249 -0.46 -4.41 19.49
N ILE A 250 -1.45 -4.63 18.62
CA ILE A 250 -2.14 -5.91 18.42
C ILE A 250 -1.59 -6.58 17.16
N GLU A 251 -1.53 -5.82 16.06
CA GLU A 251 -1.06 -6.31 14.77
C GLU A 251 -0.46 -5.18 13.92
N THR A 252 0.30 -5.54 12.90
CA THR A 252 0.98 -4.56 12.03
C THR A 252 0.35 -4.43 10.64
N THR A 253 -0.80 -5.09 10.41
CA THR A 253 -1.52 -5.02 9.14
C THR A 253 -1.88 -3.57 8.80
N GLY A 254 -1.57 -3.15 7.58
CA GLY A 254 -1.89 -1.81 7.09
C GLY A 254 -1.00 -0.68 7.62
N ALA A 255 -0.02 -0.94 8.50
CA ALA A 255 0.85 0.12 9.03
C ALA A 255 1.68 0.79 7.92
N GLY A 256 2.28 0.01 7.02
CA GLY A 256 3.00 0.50 5.86
C GLY A 256 2.11 1.27 4.89
N ASP A 257 0.90 0.77 4.65
CA ASP A 257 -0.08 1.41 3.76
C ASP A 257 -0.57 2.75 4.35
N THR A 258 -0.84 2.78 5.67
CA THR A 258 -1.21 3.99 6.42
C THR A 258 -0.11 5.03 6.38
N PHE A 259 1.15 4.61 6.58
CA PHE A 259 2.32 5.48 6.45
C PHE A 259 2.39 6.08 5.03
N CYS A 260 2.32 5.23 4.00
CA CYS A 260 2.33 5.66 2.60
C CYS A 260 1.20 6.67 2.32
N ALA A 261 -0.02 6.38 2.75
CA ALA A 261 -1.17 7.25 2.57
C ALA A 261 -0.97 8.64 3.20
N CYS A 262 -0.39 8.70 4.41
CA CYS A 262 -0.10 9.98 5.08
C CYS A 262 0.97 10.80 4.36
N VAL A 263 1.96 10.12 3.75
CA VAL A 263 2.91 10.77 2.86
C VAL A 263 2.19 11.35 1.63
N LEU A 264 1.36 10.56 0.97
CA LEU A 264 0.59 11.03 -0.20
C LEU A 264 -0.38 12.16 0.16
N HIS A 265 -1.00 12.12 1.36
CA HIS A 265 -1.80 13.22 1.89
C HIS A 265 -0.98 14.51 1.99
N TYR A 266 0.24 14.44 2.53
CA TYR A 266 1.13 15.60 2.62
C TYR A 266 1.45 16.16 1.23
N ILE A 267 1.78 15.29 0.28
CA ILE A 267 2.08 15.67 -1.11
C ILE A 267 0.84 16.23 -1.83
N CYS A 268 -0.36 15.71 -1.59
CA CYS A 268 -1.59 16.29 -2.12
C CYS A 268 -1.81 17.74 -1.63
N LYS A 269 -1.41 18.06 -0.40
CA LYS A 269 -1.57 19.40 0.18
C LYS A 269 -0.48 20.38 -0.25
N HIS A 270 0.77 19.93 -0.30
CA HIS A 270 1.95 20.80 -0.42
C HIS A 270 2.69 20.67 -1.76
N GLY A 271 2.36 19.66 -2.57
CA GLY A 271 3.12 19.32 -3.77
C GLY A 271 4.39 18.52 -3.44
N LEU A 272 5.04 18.04 -4.51
CA LEU A 272 6.31 17.30 -4.40
C LEU A 272 7.53 18.19 -4.57
N GLU A 273 7.33 19.42 -5.08
CA GLU A 273 8.41 20.34 -5.35
C GLU A 273 8.82 21.13 -4.11
N ASN A 274 10.12 21.45 -4.01
CA ASN A 274 10.68 22.33 -2.99
C ASN A 274 10.44 21.91 -1.52
N LEU A 275 10.37 20.61 -1.25
CA LEU A 275 10.25 20.11 0.11
C LEU A 275 11.47 20.49 0.94
N THR A 276 11.25 21.22 2.03
CA THR A 276 12.28 21.59 3.00
C THR A 276 12.48 20.47 4.03
N GLU A 277 13.57 20.55 4.80
CA GLU A 277 13.79 19.63 5.93
C GLU A 277 12.63 19.67 6.94
N LYS A 278 12.05 20.85 7.19
CA LYS A 278 10.88 21.03 8.04
C LYS A 278 9.69 20.27 7.49
N ASN A 279 9.40 20.39 6.19
CA ASN A 279 8.31 19.66 5.52
C ASN A 279 8.48 18.13 5.65
N LEU A 280 9.71 17.64 5.44
CA LEU A 280 10.00 16.21 5.58
C LEU A 280 9.81 15.72 7.03
N LYS A 281 10.23 16.52 8.03
CA LYS A 281 10.02 16.22 9.45
C LYS A 281 8.52 16.14 9.81
N GLU A 282 7.74 17.12 9.38
CA GLU A 282 6.29 17.16 9.60
C GLU A 282 5.60 15.96 8.95
N MET A 283 5.93 15.69 7.69
CA MET A 283 5.39 14.56 6.93
C MET A 283 5.66 13.21 7.61
N LEU A 284 6.92 12.95 7.99
CA LEU A 284 7.30 11.70 8.66
C LEU A 284 6.68 11.59 10.05
N THR A 285 6.60 12.68 10.81
CA THR A 285 5.97 12.68 12.14
C THR A 285 4.51 12.27 12.04
N TYR A 286 3.76 12.87 11.12
CA TYR A 286 2.34 12.54 10.90
C TYR A 286 2.16 11.09 10.42
N ALA A 287 2.99 10.64 9.47
CA ALA A 287 2.94 9.28 8.93
C ALA A 287 3.29 8.22 9.98
N ASN A 288 4.33 8.43 10.80
CA ASN A 288 4.70 7.53 11.87
C ASN A 288 3.62 7.44 12.97
N ALA A 289 3.01 8.58 13.33
CA ALA A 289 1.92 8.60 14.32
C ALA A 289 0.70 7.82 13.82
N ALA A 290 0.28 8.04 12.58
CA ALA A 290 -0.83 7.31 11.98
C ALA A 290 -0.54 5.80 11.90
N ALA A 291 0.66 5.42 11.45
CA ALA A 291 1.10 4.04 11.39
C ALA A 291 1.15 3.37 12.78
N SER A 292 1.48 4.10 13.84
CA SER A 292 1.41 3.59 15.21
C SER A 292 -0.03 3.34 15.67
N ILE A 293 -0.96 4.24 15.37
CA ILE A 293 -2.36 4.08 15.80
C ILE A 293 -3.01 2.85 15.15
N ILE A 294 -2.80 2.63 13.85
CA ILE A 294 -3.42 1.49 13.15
C ILE A 294 -3.00 0.16 13.74
N THR A 295 -1.77 0.03 14.28
CA THR A 295 -1.29 -1.22 14.87
C THR A 295 -2.03 -1.61 16.15
N THR A 296 -2.81 -0.73 16.75
CA THR A 296 -3.66 -1.02 17.93
C THR A 296 -5.05 -1.54 17.57
N ARG A 297 -5.31 -1.78 16.28
CA ARG A 297 -6.64 -2.16 15.76
C ARG A 297 -6.54 -3.42 14.94
N LYS A 298 -7.57 -4.26 14.99
CA LYS A 298 -7.67 -5.43 14.12
C LYS A 298 -8.15 -5.03 12.73
N GLY A 299 -7.51 -5.57 11.70
CA GLY A 299 -7.78 -5.25 10.30
C GLY A 299 -7.16 -3.91 9.89
N ALA A 300 -7.43 -3.46 8.67
CA ALA A 300 -6.85 -2.23 8.13
C ALA A 300 -7.92 -1.30 7.54
N LEU A 301 -8.57 -1.71 6.48
CA LEU A 301 -9.39 -0.86 5.60
C LEU A 301 -10.48 -0.06 6.34
N ARG A 302 -11.18 -0.67 7.31
CA ARG A 302 -12.30 -0.03 8.04
C ARG A 302 -11.86 0.72 9.30
N VAL A 303 -10.64 0.53 9.76
CA VAL A 303 -10.18 1.02 11.07
C VAL A 303 -9.11 2.10 10.98
N MET A 304 -8.98 2.75 9.83
CA MET A 304 -8.03 3.84 9.62
C MET A 304 -8.22 4.97 10.64
N PRO A 305 -7.11 5.53 11.21
CA PRO A 305 -7.18 6.60 12.17
C PRO A 305 -7.74 7.90 11.57
N ARG A 306 -8.39 8.70 12.40
CA ARG A 306 -8.85 10.04 12.04
C ARG A 306 -7.73 11.06 12.27
N SER A 307 -7.80 12.21 11.59
CA SER A 307 -6.82 13.29 11.73
C SER A 307 -6.67 13.74 13.19
N GLU A 308 -7.79 13.87 13.92
CA GLU A 308 -7.80 14.30 15.30
C GLU A 308 -7.07 13.30 16.23
N GLU A 309 -7.16 12.02 15.95
CA GLU A 309 -6.45 10.98 16.73
C GLU A 309 -4.93 11.06 16.49
N ILE A 310 -4.52 11.31 15.25
CA ILE A 310 -3.11 11.46 14.88
C ILE A 310 -2.52 12.72 15.52
N GLU A 311 -3.23 13.85 15.42
CA GLU A 311 -2.80 15.12 16.00
C GLU A 311 -2.73 15.05 17.52
N ALA A 312 -3.70 14.39 18.17
CA ALA A 312 -3.69 14.17 19.62
C ALA A 312 -2.49 13.33 20.07
N LEU A 313 -2.17 12.25 19.32
CA LEU A 313 -0.98 11.44 19.62
C LEU A 313 0.30 12.27 19.49
N ILE A 314 0.44 13.06 18.42
CA ILE A 314 1.63 13.92 18.21
C ILE A 314 1.75 14.96 19.34
N ALA A 315 0.65 15.59 19.75
CA ALA A 315 0.67 16.60 20.80
C ALA A 315 0.96 16.02 22.20
N GLY A 316 0.58 14.78 22.46
CA GLY A 316 0.79 14.09 23.74
C GLY A 316 2.12 13.33 23.84
N TYR A 317 2.90 13.24 22.78
CA TYR A 317 4.14 12.49 22.74
C TYR A 317 5.33 13.41 23.06
N HIS A 318 5.75 13.42 24.32
CA HIS A 318 6.89 14.21 24.83
C HIS A 318 7.96 13.31 25.46
#